data_a7202c2e554f31c10c2d966d46b98b60
#
_entry.id   a7202c2e554f31c10c2d966d46b98b60
#
_cell.length_a   1.000
_cell.length_b   1.000
_cell.length_c   1.000
_cell.angle_alpha   90.00
_cell.angle_beta   90.00
_cell.angle_gamma   90.00
#
_symmetry.space_group_name_H-M   'P 1'
#
loop_
_entity.id
_entity.type
_entity.pdbx_description
1 polymer ?
#
loop_
_entity_poly.entity_id
_entity_poly.type
_entity_poly.pdbx_seq_one_letter_code
_entity_poly.pdbx_strand_id
1 'polypeptide(L)'
;MAKIKNPLPLTVEWRGTNRREVYLDYLVKANNWKVGAEVGVRIGRTLFYLLEQNLELRMYAIDKDIKQFNNGPRLEAVKDRIIILEGTSWIVHNQINEPLDFVFIDAGHSAKSVVKDIHAYKPLVKTKKGLTGHDVDFPSVQTALQKCEIEYDVGPDNIWLQK
;
A
#
# COMPACT_ATOMS: atom_id res chain seq x y z
N MET A 1 -11.74 16.70 16.27
CA MET A 1 -12.50 15.98 15.21
C MET A 1 -12.05 16.53 13.87
N ALA A 2 -11.21 15.82 13.14
CA ALA A 2 -10.82 16.23 11.79
C ALA A 2 -12.06 16.11 10.88
N LYS A 3 -12.47 17.23 10.28
CA LYS A 3 -13.54 17.24 9.28
C LYS A 3 -13.06 16.40 8.09
N ILE A 4 -13.77 15.32 7.79
CA ILE A 4 -13.64 14.56 6.55
C ILE A 4 -13.92 15.56 5.42
N LYS A 5 -12.86 16.09 4.81
CA LYS A 5 -13.00 16.81 3.55
C LYS A 5 -13.13 15.77 2.44
N ASN A 6 -14.13 15.97 1.58
CA ASN A 6 -14.43 15.12 0.44
C ASN A 6 -13.16 14.55 -0.22
N PRO A 7 -13.20 13.25 -0.59
CA PRO A 7 -12.14 12.66 -1.40
C PRO A 7 -11.93 13.48 -2.67
N LEU A 8 -10.73 13.36 -3.25
CA LEU A 8 -10.35 13.93 -4.55
C LEU A 8 -11.56 13.97 -5.52
N PRO A 9 -11.72 15.01 -6.34
CA PRO A 9 -12.78 15.05 -7.32
C PRO A 9 -12.67 13.81 -8.19
N LEU A 10 -13.52 12.84 -7.91
CA LEU A 10 -13.69 11.64 -8.69
C LEU A 10 -14.26 12.06 -10.04
N THR A 11 -13.43 12.25 -11.03
CA THR A 11 -13.85 12.41 -12.43
C THR A 11 -14.47 11.13 -12.99
N VAL A 12 -14.42 10.06 -12.20
CA VAL A 12 -15.12 8.79 -12.43
C VAL A 12 -15.89 8.49 -11.14
N GLU A 13 -17.22 8.40 -11.24
CA GLU A 13 -18.07 7.99 -10.12
C GLU A 13 -17.55 6.68 -9.53
N TRP A 14 -17.00 6.74 -8.31
CA TRP A 14 -16.72 5.56 -7.53
C TRP A 14 -18.06 4.85 -7.22
N ARG A 15 -18.43 3.91 -8.05
CA ARG A 15 -19.55 2.99 -7.82
C ARG A 15 -19.07 1.72 -7.12
N GLY A 16 -18.10 1.88 -6.22
CA GLY A 16 -17.38 0.76 -5.72
C GLY A 16 -17.95 0.17 -4.46
N THR A 17 -17.62 -1.09 -4.32
CA THR A 17 -17.63 -1.79 -3.05
C THR A 17 -16.64 -1.12 -2.10
N ASN A 18 -16.93 -1.10 -0.81
CA ASN A 18 -16.00 -0.62 0.22
C ASN A 18 -14.85 -1.65 0.41
N ARG A 19 -14.04 -1.86 -0.65
CA ARG A 19 -12.97 -2.84 -0.71
C ARG A 19 -11.67 -2.17 -1.13
N ARG A 20 -10.64 -2.26 -0.28
CA ARG A 20 -9.34 -1.61 -0.47
C ARG A 20 -8.66 -1.99 -1.78
N GLU A 21 -8.69 -3.26 -2.16
CA GLU A 21 -8.05 -3.73 -3.38
C GLU A 21 -8.66 -3.12 -4.64
N VAL A 22 -9.97 -2.87 -4.65
CA VAL A 22 -10.67 -2.24 -5.79
C VAL A 22 -10.33 -0.75 -5.87
N TYR A 23 -10.25 -0.09 -4.72
CA TYR A 23 -9.87 1.32 -4.68
C TYR A 23 -8.39 1.54 -5.05
N LEU A 24 -7.49 0.68 -4.57
CA LEU A 24 -6.08 0.73 -4.96
C LEU A 24 -5.90 0.45 -6.46
N ASP A 25 -6.65 -0.49 -7.03
CA ASP A 25 -6.66 -0.73 -8.49
C ASP A 25 -7.06 0.53 -9.28
N TYR A 26 -8.11 1.22 -8.81
CA TYR A 26 -8.48 2.50 -9.39
C TYR A 26 -7.32 3.52 -9.33
N LEU A 27 -6.64 3.64 -8.20
CA LEU A 27 -5.49 4.55 -8.06
C LEU A 27 -4.33 4.16 -8.98
N VAL A 28 -4.02 2.87 -9.09
CA VAL A 28 -3.00 2.35 -10.00
C VAL A 28 -3.29 2.77 -11.44
N LYS A 29 -4.52 2.58 -11.90
CA LYS A 29 -4.95 2.93 -13.26
C LYS A 29 -4.99 4.44 -13.49
N ALA A 30 -5.57 5.20 -12.56
CA ALA A 30 -5.74 6.65 -12.67
C ALA A 30 -4.39 7.39 -12.69
N ASN A 31 -3.36 6.87 -12.01
CA ASN A 31 -2.03 7.46 -11.95
C ASN A 31 -1.02 6.76 -12.87
N ASN A 32 -1.44 5.74 -13.62
CA ASN A 32 -0.57 4.93 -14.49
C ASN A 32 0.65 4.36 -13.74
N TRP A 33 0.45 3.90 -12.50
CA TRP A 33 1.50 3.31 -11.69
C TRP A 33 1.94 1.95 -12.23
N LYS A 34 3.25 1.69 -12.24
CA LYS A 34 3.86 0.49 -12.82
C LYS A 34 4.68 -0.32 -11.81
N VAL A 35 5.16 0.34 -10.76
CA VAL A 35 5.98 -0.31 -9.72
C VAL A 35 5.43 0.06 -8.36
N GLY A 36 5.02 -0.93 -7.59
CA GLY A 36 4.48 -0.71 -6.26
C GLY A 36 5.08 -1.64 -5.20
N ALA A 37 4.72 -1.38 -3.95
CA ALA A 37 5.02 -2.26 -2.84
C ALA A 37 3.83 -2.40 -1.90
N GLU A 38 3.60 -3.62 -1.38
CA GLU A 38 2.68 -3.89 -0.28
C GLU A 38 3.48 -4.33 0.94
N VAL A 39 3.32 -3.59 2.03
CA VAL A 39 3.97 -3.85 3.32
C VAL A 39 2.94 -4.49 4.25
N GLY A 40 3.09 -5.79 4.50
CA GLY A 40 2.10 -6.61 5.19
C GLY A 40 1.16 -7.31 4.22
N VAL A 41 1.66 -8.34 3.53
CA VAL A 41 0.92 -9.05 2.47
C VAL A 41 -0.04 -10.10 3.02
N ARG A 42 0.34 -10.77 4.11
CA ARG A 42 -0.43 -11.85 4.74
C ARG A 42 -0.82 -12.95 3.73
N ILE A 43 -2.09 -13.03 3.34
CA ILE A 43 -2.59 -14.04 2.37
C ILE A 43 -2.56 -13.56 0.91
N GLY A 44 -2.08 -12.35 0.64
CA GLY A 44 -1.92 -11.80 -0.71
C GLY A 44 -3.20 -11.30 -1.37
N ARG A 45 -4.25 -11.01 -0.61
CA ARG A 45 -5.55 -10.59 -1.17
C ARG A 45 -5.42 -9.35 -2.06
N THR A 46 -4.83 -8.29 -1.54
CA THR A 46 -4.63 -7.02 -2.26
C THR A 46 -3.60 -7.19 -3.35
N LEU A 47 -2.45 -7.77 -3.01
CA LEU A 47 -1.33 -8.00 -3.92
C LEU A 47 -1.75 -8.72 -5.21
N PHE A 48 -2.36 -9.89 -5.07
CA PHE A 48 -2.77 -10.67 -6.24
C PHE A 48 -3.87 -9.99 -7.04
N TYR A 49 -4.83 -9.33 -6.36
CA TYR A 49 -5.86 -8.59 -7.07
C TYR A 49 -5.25 -7.50 -7.96
N LEU A 50 -4.33 -6.68 -7.42
CA LEU A 50 -3.67 -5.63 -8.18
C LEU A 50 -2.89 -6.17 -9.38
N LEU A 51 -2.12 -7.25 -9.19
CA LEU A 51 -1.33 -7.87 -10.26
C LEU A 51 -2.19 -8.55 -11.33
N GLU A 52 -3.34 -9.11 -10.96
CA GLU A 52 -4.30 -9.71 -11.90
C GLU A 52 -5.03 -8.66 -12.75
N GLN A 53 -5.34 -7.49 -12.16
CA GLN A 53 -6.05 -6.41 -12.85
C GLN A 53 -5.12 -5.49 -13.67
N ASN A 54 -3.80 -5.53 -13.45
CA ASN A 54 -2.83 -4.63 -14.06
C ASN A 54 -1.63 -5.41 -14.60
N LEU A 55 -1.67 -5.79 -15.88
CA LEU A 55 -0.67 -6.69 -16.48
C LEU A 55 0.74 -6.10 -16.55
N GLU A 56 0.89 -4.77 -16.52
CA GLU A 56 2.18 -4.08 -16.53
C GLU A 56 2.70 -3.73 -15.14
N LEU A 57 1.89 -3.97 -14.09
CA LEU A 57 2.27 -3.69 -12.72
C LEU A 57 3.26 -4.73 -12.20
N ARG A 58 4.35 -4.27 -11.58
CA ARG A 58 5.27 -5.07 -10.77
C ARG A 58 5.15 -4.68 -9.30
N MET A 59 5.23 -5.65 -8.40
CA MET A 59 5.04 -5.42 -6.97
C MET A 59 6.17 -6.04 -6.14
N TYR A 60 6.63 -5.27 -5.17
CA TYR A 60 7.37 -5.81 -4.03
C TYR A 60 6.37 -6.26 -2.98
N ALA A 61 6.47 -7.53 -2.59
CA ALA A 61 5.65 -8.15 -1.56
C ALA A 61 6.47 -8.30 -0.28
N ILE A 62 6.17 -7.50 0.73
CA ILE A 62 6.95 -7.46 1.97
C ILE A 62 6.12 -8.05 3.11
N ASP A 63 6.59 -9.15 3.70
CA ASP A 63 6.00 -9.74 4.91
C ASP A 63 7.07 -10.44 5.74
N LYS A 64 6.84 -10.55 7.04
CA LYS A 64 7.68 -11.32 7.95
C LYS A 64 7.45 -12.83 7.87
N ASP A 65 6.31 -13.25 7.31
CA ASP A 65 5.92 -14.64 7.10
C ASP A 65 5.25 -14.79 5.72
N ILE A 66 6.02 -15.20 4.74
CA ILE A 66 5.56 -15.38 3.36
C ILE A 66 4.84 -16.70 3.10
N LYS A 67 4.77 -17.59 4.07
CA LYS A 67 4.20 -18.95 3.87
C LYS A 67 2.73 -18.93 3.50
N GLN A 68 1.99 -17.89 3.93
CA GLN A 68 0.56 -17.79 3.68
C GLN A 68 0.22 -17.44 2.23
N PHE A 69 1.12 -16.79 1.48
CA PHE A 69 0.87 -16.40 0.09
C PHE A 69 1.92 -16.95 -0.89
N ASN A 70 3.05 -17.46 -0.42
CA ASN A 70 4.17 -17.91 -1.25
C ASN A 70 3.95 -19.32 -1.84
N ASN A 71 2.74 -19.64 -2.26
CA ASN A 71 2.43 -20.89 -2.93
C ASN A 71 1.12 -20.78 -3.73
N GLY A 72 0.95 -21.71 -4.66
CA GLY A 72 -0.31 -21.87 -5.37
C GLY A 72 -0.37 -21.17 -6.73
N PRO A 73 -1.47 -21.42 -7.47
CA PRO A 73 -1.61 -21.04 -8.88
C PRO A 73 -1.62 -19.50 -9.09
N ARG A 74 -2.08 -18.72 -8.11
CA ARG A 74 -2.09 -17.26 -8.24
C ARG A 74 -0.67 -16.68 -8.26
N LEU A 75 0.22 -17.17 -7.38
CA LEU A 75 1.62 -16.76 -7.39
C LEU A 75 2.30 -17.16 -8.70
N GLU A 76 2.09 -18.39 -9.14
CA GLU A 76 2.68 -18.88 -10.41
C GLU A 76 2.27 -18.03 -11.61
N ALA A 77 1.02 -17.55 -11.64
CA ALA A 77 0.50 -16.69 -12.71
C ALA A 77 1.14 -15.29 -12.76
N VAL A 78 1.73 -14.82 -11.66
CA VAL A 78 2.30 -13.46 -11.56
C VAL A 78 3.78 -13.43 -11.17
N LYS A 79 4.44 -14.58 -11.09
CA LYS A 79 5.81 -14.74 -10.55
C LYS A 79 6.84 -13.82 -11.20
N ASP A 80 6.70 -13.53 -12.49
CA ASP A 80 7.64 -12.67 -13.23
C ASP A 80 7.46 -11.16 -12.91
N ARG A 81 6.43 -10.81 -12.14
CA ARG A 81 6.07 -9.44 -11.79
C ARG A 81 6.02 -9.19 -10.28
N ILE A 82 6.46 -10.16 -9.48
CA ILE A 82 6.48 -10.07 -8.03
C ILE A 82 7.89 -10.28 -7.50
N ILE A 83 8.32 -9.42 -6.57
CA ILE A 83 9.58 -9.55 -5.85
C ILE A 83 9.23 -9.72 -4.37
N ILE A 84 9.54 -10.89 -3.82
CA ILE A 84 9.21 -11.22 -2.44
C ILE A 84 10.39 -10.86 -1.53
N LEU A 85 10.12 -10.04 -0.52
CA LEU A 85 11.07 -9.64 0.52
C LEU A 85 10.58 -10.13 1.87
N GLU A 86 11.10 -11.27 2.32
CA GLU A 86 10.75 -11.84 3.63
C GLU A 86 11.55 -11.18 4.74
N GLY A 87 10.87 -10.65 5.74
CA GLY A 87 11.50 -10.08 6.93
C GLY A 87 10.76 -8.88 7.52
N THR A 88 11.42 -8.25 8.46
CA THR A 88 10.91 -7.02 9.09
C THR A 88 10.93 -5.87 8.08
N SER A 89 9.77 -5.28 7.82
CA SER A 89 9.53 -4.29 6.75
C SER A 89 10.57 -3.17 6.71
N TRP A 90 10.83 -2.51 7.84
CA TRP A 90 11.82 -1.42 7.94
C TRP A 90 13.29 -1.88 7.94
N ILE A 91 13.56 -3.18 7.74
CA ILE A 91 14.90 -3.72 7.52
C ILE A 91 15.06 -4.10 6.04
N VAL A 92 14.10 -4.85 5.49
CA VAL A 92 14.21 -5.38 4.12
C VAL A 92 13.97 -4.33 3.04
N HIS A 93 13.44 -3.15 3.37
CA HIS A 93 13.21 -2.06 2.42
C HIS A 93 14.47 -1.64 1.66
N ASN A 94 15.66 -1.80 2.26
CA ASN A 94 16.96 -1.49 1.64
C ASN A 94 17.32 -2.39 0.45
N GLN A 95 16.58 -3.47 0.23
CA GLN A 95 16.71 -4.34 -0.93
C GLN A 95 15.92 -3.83 -2.16
N ILE A 96 15.12 -2.77 -1.98
CA ILE A 96 14.41 -2.12 -3.09
C ILE A 96 15.38 -1.15 -3.77
N ASN A 97 15.75 -1.45 -5.01
CA ASN A 97 16.79 -0.74 -5.76
C ASN A 97 16.25 0.19 -6.85
N GLU A 98 14.94 0.45 -6.85
CA GLU A 98 14.29 1.31 -7.83
C GLU A 98 13.23 2.21 -7.16
N PRO A 99 12.94 3.39 -7.73
CA PRO A 99 11.88 4.25 -7.22
C PRO A 99 10.51 3.61 -7.42
N LEU A 100 9.67 3.67 -6.39
CA LEU A 100 8.32 3.15 -6.41
C LEU A 100 7.32 4.22 -6.86
N ASP A 101 6.32 3.84 -7.63
CA ASP A 101 5.18 4.70 -7.93
C ASP A 101 4.27 4.82 -6.70
N PHE A 102 4.08 3.70 -5.97
CA PHE A 102 3.32 3.70 -4.73
C PHE A 102 3.80 2.66 -3.73
N VAL A 103 3.44 2.89 -2.48
CA VAL A 103 3.56 1.94 -1.37
C VAL A 103 2.24 1.88 -0.63
N PHE A 104 1.77 0.69 -0.31
CA PHE A 104 0.63 0.45 0.55
C PHE A 104 1.07 -0.20 1.87
N ILE A 105 0.99 0.56 2.97
CA ILE A 105 1.41 0.13 4.31
C ILE A 105 0.21 -0.47 5.04
N ASP A 106 0.21 -1.80 5.22
CA ASP A 106 -0.85 -2.58 5.88
C ASP A 106 -0.26 -3.68 6.78
N ALA A 107 0.80 -3.38 7.52
CA ALA A 107 1.49 -4.32 8.40
C ALA A 107 1.06 -4.15 9.87
N GLY A 108 1.98 -3.85 10.76
CA GLY A 108 1.67 -3.68 12.18
C GLY A 108 0.97 -2.36 12.49
N HIS A 109 -0.04 -2.40 13.35
CA HIS A 109 -0.90 -1.24 13.67
C HIS A 109 -0.45 -0.45 14.91
N SER A 110 0.71 -0.78 15.53
CA SER A 110 1.24 0.06 16.61
C SER A 110 1.81 1.37 16.03
N ALA A 111 1.65 2.49 16.75
CA ALA A 111 2.20 3.77 16.30
C ALA A 111 3.71 3.68 16.00
N LYS A 112 4.46 2.90 16.79
CA LYS A 112 5.89 2.69 16.60
C LYS A 112 6.22 1.95 15.30
N SER A 113 5.46 0.90 14.96
CA SER A 113 5.68 0.14 13.71
C SER A 113 5.33 0.97 12.48
N VAL A 114 4.18 1.65 12.50
CA VAL A 114 3.74 2.50 11.38
C VAL A 114 4.71 3.66 11.14
N VAL A 115 5.24 4.31 12.21
CA VAL A 115 6.27 5.34 12.06
C VAL A 115 7.52 4.78 11.37
N LYS A 116 7.98 3.59 11.76
CA LYS A 116 9.16 2.96 11.13
C LYS A 116 8.91 2.64 9.66
N ASP A 117 7.74 2.11 9.33
CA ASP A 117 7.37 1.81 7.95
C ASP A 117 7.28 3.09 7.11
N ILE A 118 6.64 4.14 7.61
CA ILE A 118 6.61 5.44 6.91
C ILE A 118 8.03 5.97 6.66
N HIS A 119 8.91 5.96 7.65
CA HIS A 119 10.28 6.43 7.48
C HIS A 119 11.09 5.59 6.49
N ALA A 120 10.87 4.29 6.45
CA ALA A 120 11.55 3.37 5.54
C ALA A 120 11.08 3.55 4.08
N TYR A 121 9.77 3.68 3.86
CA TYR A 121 9.19 3.63 2.51
C TYR A 121 8.91 5.00 1.89
N LYS A 122 8.65 6.05 2.67
CA LYS A 122 8.43 7.41 2.17
C LYS A 122 9.52 7.92 1.23
N PRO A 123 10.84 7.69 1.51
CA PRO A 123 11.90 8.11 0.59
C PRO A 123 11.95 7.35 -0.73
N LEU A 124 11.31 6.18 -0.82
CA LEU A 124 11.32 5.33 -2.00
C LEU A 124 10.25 5.70 -3.02
N VAL A 125 9.18 6.42 -2.61
CA VAL A 125 8.11 6.81 -3.53
C VAL A 125 8.47 8.05 -4.34
N LYS A 126 8.17 8.02 -5.63
CA LYS A 126 8.44 9.13 -6.58
C LYS A 126 7.69 10.41 -6.23
N THR A 127 6.48 10.27 -5.69
CA THR A 127 5.61 11.41 -5.34
C THR A 127 4.91 11.16 -4.01
N LYS A 128 4.53 12.23 -3.30
CA LYS A 128 3.78 12.12 -2.04
C LYS A 128 2.52 11.25 -2.18
N LYS A 129 1.78 11.41 -3.27
CA LYS A 129 0.53 10.65 -3.53
C LYS A 129 0.74 9.15 -3.62
N GLY A 130 1.95 8.69 -3.85
CA GLY A 130 2.29 7.26 -3.84
C GLY A 130 2.38 6.65 -2.45
N LEU A 131 2.48 7.44 -1.39
CA LEU A 131 2.51 6.92 -0.03
C LEU A 131 1.08 6.74 0.49
N THR A 132 0.69 5.50 0.70
CA THR A 132 -0.65 5.09 1.13
C THR A 132 -0.58 4.05 2.24
N GLY A 133 -1.68 3.82 2.93
CA GLY A 133 -1.78 2.72 3.89
C GLY A 133 -3.20 2.52 4.39
N HIS A 134 -3.35 1.61 5.33
CA HIS A 134 -4.63 1.16 5.86
C HIS A 134 -4.86 1.55 7.33
N ASP A 135 -6.04 1.22 7.86
CA ASP A 135 -6.41 1.34 9.27
C ASP A 135 -6.33 2.76 9.85
N VAL A 136 -6.65 3.77 9.06
CA VAL A 136 -6.66 5.16 9.54
C VAL A 136 -7.68 5.42 10.65
N ASP A 137 -8.64 4.53 10.85
CA ASP A 137 -9.58 4.55 11.98
C ASP A 137 -8.91 4.16 13.32
N PHE A 138 -7.75 3.51 13.31
CA PHE A 138 -7.01 3.20 14.53
C PHE A 138 -6.28 4.44 15.07
N PRO A 139 -6.51 4.82 16.35
CA PRO A 139 -5.83 5.97 16.98
C PRO A 139 -4.30 5.89 16.92
N SER A 140 -3.74 4.67 16.94
CA SER A 140 -2.31 4.43 16.82
C SER A 140 -1.77 4.78 15.45
N VAL A 141 -2.52 4.49 14.37
CA VAL A 141 -2.16 4.87 12.99
C VAL A 141 -2.24 6.39 12.84
N GLN A 142 -3.31 7.03 13.32
CA GLN A 142 -3.45 8.49 13.32
C GLN A 142 -2.30 9.17 14.06
N THR A 143 -1.90 8.63 15.23
CA THR A 143 -0.74 9.11 15.99
C THR A 143 0.55 8.99 15.19
N ALA A 144 0.74 7.90 14.45
CA ALA A 144 1.91 7.71 13.61
C ALA A 144 1.97 8.71 12.45
N LEU A 145 0.84 8.90 11.75
CA LEU A 145 0.72 9.88 10.66
C LEU A 145 1.02 11.30 11.16
N GLN A 146 0.50 11.67 12.33
CA GLN A 146 0.80 12.97 12.96
C GLN A 146 2.30 13.12 13.29
N LYS A 147 2.93 12.09 13.88
CA LYS A 147 4.36 12.10 14.22
C LYS A 147 5.26 12.21 12.99
N CYS A 148 4.83 11.65 11.87
CA CYS A 148 5.55 11.71 10.60
C CYS A 148 5.19 12.94 9.75
N GLU A 149 4.36 13.86 10.28
CA GLU A 149 3.88 15.06 9.58
C GLU A 149 3.24 14.72 8.23
N ILE A 150 2.43 13.65 8.19
CA ILE A 150 1.71 13.23 7.00
C ILE A 150 0.34 13.90 6.99
N GLU A 151 0.14 14.82 6.06
CA GLU A 151 -1.18 15.27 5.67
C GLU A 151 -1.81 14.24 4.74
N TYR A 152 -3.03 13.82 5.01
CA TYR A 152 -3.68 12.74 4.28
C TYR A 152 -5.15 12.98 4.00
N ASP A 153 -5.65 12.35 2.95
CA ASP A 153 -7.06 12.12 2.70
C ASP A 153 -7.45 10.70 3.10
N VAL A 154 -8.74 10.49 3.39
CA VAL A 154 -9.28 9.17 3.73
C VAL A 154 -10.09 8.66 2.54
N GLY A 155 -9.70 7.50 2.04
CA GLY A 155 -10.41 6.75 1.02
C GLY A 155 -11.33 5.66 1.58
N PRO A 156 -11.96 4.87 0.71
CA PRO A 156 -12.74 3.70 1.10
C PRO A 156 -11.92 2.70 1.92
N ASP A 157 -12.61 1.91 2.77
CA ASP A 157 -12.02 0.87 3.60
C ASP A 157 -10.87 1.37 4.48
N ASN A 158 -11.01 2.57 5.06
CA ASN A 158 -10.01 3.16 5.95
C ASN A 158 -8.60 3.31 5.37
N ILE A 159 -8.49 3.45 4.04
CA ILE A 159 -7.22 3.80 3.38
C ILE A 159 -6.90 5.27 3.67
N TRP A 160 -5.65 5.55 3.99
CA TRP A 160 -5.11 6.91 3.98
C TRP A 160 -4.18 7.11 2.78
N LEU A 161 -4.18 8.32 2.22
CA LEU A 161 -3.35 8.72 1.08
C LEU A 161 -2.67 10.04 1.43
N GLN A 162 -1.35 10.11 1.28
CA GLN A 162 -0.61 11.37 1.48
C GLN A 162 -0.99 12.40 0.40
N LYS A 163 -1.19 13.65 0.85
CA LYS A 163 -1.44 14.82 -0.02
C LYS A 163 -0.18 15.35 -0.69
#